data_d38d6a7d2ba39e83eb064ac62d2675ba
#
_entry.id   d38d6a7d2ba39e83eb064ac62d2675ba
#
_cell.length_a   1.000
_cell.length_b   1.000
_cell.length_c   1.000
_cell.angle_alpha   90.00
_cell.angle_beta   90.00
_cell.angle_gamma   90.00
#
_symmetry.space_group_name_H-M   'P 1'
#
loop_
_entity.id
_entity.type
_entity.pdbx_description
1 polymer ?
#
loop_
_entity_poly.entity_id
_entity_poly.type
_entity_poly.pdbx_seq_one_letter_code
_entity_poly.pdbx_strand_id
1 'polypeptide(L)' 'MDENEPYPSTYLGDGVYASFDNYSVWLAVNHHENNVVALEPGVVANLIKYIESLKEKNT' A
#
# COMPACT_ATOMS: atom_id res chain seq x y z
N MET A 1 -12.67 -4.56 -10.53
CA MET A 1 -12.92 -3.88 -9.25
C MET A 1 -14.07 -4.52 -8.53
N ASP A 2 -13.87 -4.86 -7.33
CA ASP A 2 -14.87 -5.50 -6.52
C ASP A 2 -15.91 -4.47 -6.05
N GLU A 3 -17.17 -4.75 -6.31
CA GLU A 3 -18.20 -3.79 -5.92
C GLU A 3 -18.37 -3.71 -4.41
N ASN A 4 -17.77 -4.64 -3.68
CA ASN A 4 -17.84 -4.62 -2.24
C ASN A 4 -16.79 -3.72 -1.61
N GLU A 5 -15.88 -3.21 -2.39
CA GLU A 5 -14.85 -2.33 -1.86
C GLU A 5 -15.32 -0.89 -1.91
N PRO A 6 -15.33 -0.23 -0.77
CA PRO A 6 -15.76 1.18 -0.75
C PRO A 6 -14.77 2.12 -1.40
N TYR A 7 -13.52 1.70 -1.58
CA TYR A 7 -12.49 2.57 -2.10
C TYR A 7 -11.80 1.89 -3.27
N PRO A 8 -11.46 2.64 -4.30
CA PRO A 8 -10.77 2.04 -5.44
C PRO A 8 -9.36 1.63 -5.06
N SER A 9 -8.88 0.58 -5.69
CA SER A 9 -7.52 0.12 -5.48
C SER A 9 -6.71 0.34 -6.74
N THR A 10 -5.41 0.53 -6.53
CA THR A 10 -4.46 0.78 -7.60
C THR A 10 -3.48 -0.37 -7.64
N TYR A 11 -3.27 -0.91 -8.81
CA TYR A 11 -2.30 -2.00 -8.97
C TYR A 11 -0.89 -1.43 -8.98
N LEU A 12 -0.04 -1.94 -8.11
CA LEU A 12 1.33 -1.47 -8.03
C LEU A 12 2.31 -2.33 -8.79
N GLY A 13 1.94 -3.57 -9.07
CA GLY A 13 2.83 -4.51 -9.73
C GLY A 13 3.05 -5.72 -8.86
N ASP A 14 3.46 -6.82 -9.49
CA ASP A 14 3.76 -8.06 -8.75
C ASP A 14 2.60 -8.56 -7.94
N GLY A 15 1.38 -8.27 -8.37
CA GLY A 15 0.21 -8.73 -7.63
C GLY A 15 -0.11 -7.91 -6.40
N VAL A 16 0.48 -6.73 -6.26
CA VAL A 16 0.24 -5.88 -5.09
C VAL A 16 -0.69 -4.74 -5.45
N TYR A 17 -1.68 -4.52 -4.61
CA TYR A 17 -2.67 -3.47 -4.80
C TYR A 17 -2.68 -2.54 -3.60
N ALA A 18 -2.92 -1.28 -3.84
CA ALA A 18 -2.98 -0.28 -2.78
C ALA A 18 -4.32 0.45 -2.84
N SER A 19 -4.85 0.75 -1.68
CA SER A 19 -6.06 1.56 -1.58
C SER A 19 -5.95 2.47 -0.37
N PHE A 20 -6.85 3.44 -0.28
CA PHE A 20 -6.78 4.46 0.76
C PHE A 20 -8.20 4.72 1.25
N ASP A 21 -8.40 4.62 2.56
CA ASP A 21 -9.72 4.81 3.15
C ASP A 21 -9.86 6.17 3.80
N ASN A 22 -9.06 7.15 3.37
CA ASN A 22 -9.00 8.50 3.89
C ASN A 22 -8.29 8.59 5.23
N TYR A 23 -7.72 7.50 5.69
CA TYR A 23 -6.90 7.51 6.88
C TYR A 23 -5.71 6.58 6.70
N SER A 24 -5.96 5.33 6.36
CA SER A 24 -4.92 4.31 6.24
C SER A 24 -4.71 3.93 4.79
N VAL A 25 -3.48 3.58 4.46
CA VAL A 25 -3.16 2.98 3.18
C VAL A 25 -3.21 1.47 3.37
N TRP A 26 -3.96 0.80 2.50
CA TRP A 26 -4.12 -0.64 2.57
C TRP A 26 -3.34 -1.28 1.43
N LEU A 27 -2.56 -2.30 1.74
CA LEU A 27 -1.84 -3.06 0.74
C LEU A 27 -2.37 -4.48 0.74
N ALA A 28 -2.71 -4.97 -0.44
CA ALA A 28 -3.24 -6.31 -0.61
C ALA A 28 -2.41 -7.03 -1.66
N VAL A 29 -2.29 -8.34 -1.53
CA VAL A 29 -1.53 -9.14 -2.49
C VAL A 29 -2.45 -10.14 -3.16
N ASN A 30 -2.41 -10.13 -4.50
CA ASN A 30 -3.18 -11.05 -5.32
C ASN A 30 -4.63 -11.03 -4.93
N HIS A 31 -5.21 -12.17 -4.73
CA HIS A 31 -6.63 -12.28 -4.44
C HIS A 31 -6.91 -12.67 -3.00
N HIS A 32 -5.92 -12.59 -2.15
CA HIS A 32 -6.08 -13.14 -0.82
C HIS A 32 -6.52 -12.09 0.15
N GLU A 33 -7.72 -12.27 0.64
CA GLU A 33 -8.29 -11.32 1.59
C GLU A 33 -7.47 -11.25 2.86
N ASN A 34 -6.80 -12.33 3.19
CA ASN A 34 -6.04 -12.38 4.43
C ASN A 34 -4.64 -11.83 4.31
N ASN A 35 -4.23 -11.47 3.10
CA ASN A 35 -2.89 -10.92 2.88
C ASN A 35 -2.99 -9.43 2.67
N VAL A 36 -3.46 -8.76 3.71
CA VAL A 36 -3.70 -7.32 3.65
C VAL A 36 -3.07 -6.69 4.87
N VAL A 37 -2.44 -5.55 4.67
CA VAL A 37 -1.87 -4.81 5.77
C VAL A 37 -2.33 -3.36 5.66
N ALA A 38 -2.68 -2.78 6.80
CA ALA A 38 -3.12 -1.39 6.87
C ALA A 38 -2.00 -0.55 7.46
N LEU A 39 -1.66 0.52 6.79
CA LEU A 39 -0.58 1.41 7.22
C LEU A 39 -1.19 2.73 7.67
N GLU A 40 -1.03 3.03 8.94
CA GLU A 40 -1.48 4.30 9.47
C GLU A 40 -0.59 5.43 8.96
N PRO A 41 -1.04 6.68 9.05
CA PRO A 41 -0.27 7.78 8.47
C PRO A 41 1.18 7.86 8.93
N GLY A 42 1.43 7.63 10.23
CA GLY A 42 2.79 7.65 10.72
C GLY A 42 3.65 6.56 10.14
N VAL A 43 3.05 5.38 9.94
CA VAL A 43 3.76 4.25 9.35
C VAL A 43 4.03 4.52 7.89
N VAL A 44 3.08 5.14 7.19
CA VAL A 44 3.29 5.50 5.79
C VAL A 44 4.46 6.46 5.67
N ALA A 45 4.53 7.45 6.55
CA ALA A 45 5.62 8.40 6.51
C ALA A 45 6.97 7.70 6.70
N ASN A 46 7.02 6.74 7.59
CA ASN A 46 8.24 5.99 7.83
C ASN A 46 8.63 5.14 6.63
N LEU A 47 7.64 4.58 5.96
CA LEU A 47 7.92 3.80 4.76
C LEU A 47 8.49 4.68 3.66
N ILE A 48 7.94 5.87 3.51
CA ILE A 48 8.45 6.80 2.51
C ILE A 48 9.90 7.17 2.81
N LYS A 49 10.20 7.43 4.07
CA LYS A 49 11.57 7.74 4.45
C LYS A 49 12.51 6.59 4.14
N TYR A 50 12.05 5.38 4.40
CA TYR A 50 12.87 4.21 4.12
C TYR A 50 13.16 4.09 2.64
N ILE A 51 12.15 4.28 1.81
CA ILE A 51 12.32 4.17 0.37
C ILE A 51 13.30 5.22 -0.13
N GLU A 52 13.18 6.44 0.39
CA GLU A 52 14.08 7.50 -0.03
C GLU A 52 15.51 7.24 0.40
N SER A 53 15.70 6.60 1.54
CA SER A 53 17.05 6.26 1.97
C SER A 53 17.67 5.22 1.05
N LEU A 54 16.85 4.33 0.49
CA LEU A 54 17.36 3.36 -0.46
C LEU A 54 17.84 4.02 -1.74
N LYS A 55 17.10 5.03 -2.17
CA LYS A 55 17.49 5.76 -3.38
C LYS A 55 18.83 6.46 -3.19
N GLU A 56 19.04 7.03 -2.02
CA GLU A 56 20.30 7.72 -1.77
C GLU A 56 21.47 6.76 -1.76
N LYS A 57 21.24 5.56 -1.23
CA LYS A 57 22.33 4.59 -1.16
C LYS A 57 22.71 4.05 -2.54
N ASN A 58 21.76 4.08 -3.46
CA ASN A 58 21.99 3.50 -4.77
C ASN A 58 22.49 4.51 -5.78
N THR A 59 22.70 5.73 -5.40
CA THR A 59 23.20 6.74 -6.34
C THR A 59 24.67 7.07 -6.13
#